data_3b7df34e01da28decff5d257e5a9f265
#
_entry.id   3b7df34e01da28decff5d257e5a9f265
#
_cell.length_a   1.000
_cell.length_b   1.000
_cell.length_c   1.000
_cell.angle_alpha   90.00
_cell.angle_beta   90.00
_cell.angle_gamma   90.00
#
_symmetry.space_group_name_H-M   'P 1'
#
loop_
_entity.id
_entity.type
_entity.pdbx_description
1 polymer ?
#
loop_
_entity_poly.entity_id
_entity_poly.type
_entity_poly.pdbx_seq_one_letter_code
_entity_poly.pdbx_strand_id
1 'polypeptide(L)'
;MTTNETAFSQAKSVIPGGVDSPVRAFGGVGGTPRFIASASGARVTDVEGRSYVDLVGSWGPALLGHAYPEVVAAVQEAASRGLSFGAPTETETLLASAVRERVPFAERVRFVSTGTEATMTAIRLARGATGRDLIVKFAGNYHGHSDGLLAAAGSGVATGGLPGSAGVPEAITAQTIVLPYNDVEALRACFEQVGDSIAAVIFEGAPANMGTVPPHPGWNREIRRLCTAHGALMILDEVLTGFRVDPAGWWGLEAVAGWVDGAPSGRYSAGFVDASCVEGADWVPDLVTFGKVVGGGMPLAAVAGRADVMDLLAPLGPVYQAGTLSGNPLATVAGLRTLELADQGVYDRVNASAQEISTIVSDALSAAGVAHRLQRTGSLFSVMFGEAAASSGVYDYDQARAQEAWRYAPFFHSFLSSGVALPPSVYEVWFVSGAHGEAELDAIAAAAPAAAQAAAAAQPE
;
A
#
# COMPACT_ATOMS: atom_id res chain seq x y z
N MET A 1 4.06 20.32 -30.59
CA MET A 1 3.46 19.93 -29.29
C MET A 1 4.19 18.66 -28.85
N THR A 2 4.47 18.52 -27.56
CA THR A 2 5.06 17.31 -27.01
C THR A 2 4.04 16.18 -27.04
N THR A 3 4.38 15.03 -27.62
CA THR A 3 3.56 13.81 -27.55
C THR A 3 4.05 12.90 -26.44
N ASN A 4 3.25 11.94 -26.02
CA ASN A 4 3.67 10.93 -25.02
C ASN A 4 4.90 10.14 -25.50
N GLU A 5 4.96 9.79 -26.81
CA GLU A 5 6.11 9.10 -27.43
C GLU A 5 7.38 9.96 -27.37
N THR A 6 7.30 11.25 -27.74
CA THR A 6 8.47 12.14 -27.72
C THR A 6 8.94 12.39 -26.29
N ALA A 7 8.01 12.58 -25.33
CA ALA A 7 8.34 12.73 -23.91
C ALA A 7 9.03 11.46 -23.36
N PHE A 8 8.50 10.27 -23.66
CA PHE A 8 9.10 9.02 -23.23
C PHE A 8 10.47 8.75 -23.87
N SER A 9 10.62 9.08 -25.17
CA SER A 9 11.92 8.99 -25.85
C SER A 9 12.98 9.89 -25.20
N GLN A 10 12.61 11.14 -24.88
CA GLN A 10 13.48 12.07 -24.18
C GLN A 10 13.82 11.58 -22.76
N ALA A 11 12.82 11.13 -22.00
CA ALA A 11 13.03 10.60 -20.65
C ALA A 11 14.01 9.42 -20.65
N LYS A 12 13.88 8.49 -21.58
CA LYS A 12 14.82 7.34 -21.73
C LYS A 12 16.27 7.75 -21.99
N SER A 13 16.52 8.94 -22.54
CA SER A 13 17.88 9.41 -22.78
C SER A 13 18.60 9.91 -21.51
N VAL A 14 17.86 10.20 -20.44
CA VAL A 14 18.40 10.79 -19.21
C VAL A 14 17.99 10.08 -17.92
N ILE A 15 16.94 9.27 -17.97
CA ILE A 15 16.43 8.49 -16.82
C ILE A 15 16.43 7.00 -17.19
N PRO A 16 16.98 6.11 -16.39
CA PRO A 16 16.97 4.67 -16.66
C PRO A 16 15.54 4.16 -16.93
N GLY A 17 15.29 3.61 -18.13
CA GLY A 17 13.96 3.19 -18.56
C GLY A 17 12.94 4.32 -18.77
N GLY A 18 13.34 5.60 -18.62
CA GLY A 18 12.49 6.78 -18.79
C GLY A 18 11.54 7.05 -17.62
N VAL A 19 11.75 6.42 -16.48
CA VAL A 19 10.86 6.52 -15.29
C VAL A 19 11.65 6.38 -13.99
N ASP A 20 11.16 7.03 -12.92
CA ASP A 20 11.73 6.94 -11.57
C ASP A 20 11.11 5.80 -10.71
N SER A 21 10.20 5.01 -11.30
CA SER A 21 9.66 3.79 -10.68
C SER A 21 9.27 2.79 -11.78
N PRO A 22 9.71 1.51 -11.70
CA PRO A 22 9.66 0.56 -12.82
C PRO A 22 8.26 0.34 -13.42
N VAL A 23 7.23 0.26 -12.60
CA VAL A 23 5.85 -0.01 -13.04
C VAL A 23 5.32 1.09 -13.99
N ARG A 24 5.80 2.32 -13.86
CA ARG A 24 5.39 3.47 -14.69
C ARG A 24 5.82 3.33 -16.17
N ALA A 25 6.77 2.45 -16.48
CA ALA A 25 7.27 2.23 -17.84
C ALA A 25 6.34 1.35 -18.70
N PHE A 26 5.20 0.90 -18.18
CA PHE A 26 4.26 0.01 -18.86
C PHE A 26 4.84 -1.36 -19.24
N GLY A 27 5.88 -1.81 -18.52
CA GLY A 27 6.52 -3.10 -18.79
C GLY A 27 5.57 -4.30 -18.75
N GLY A 28 4.55 -4.26 -17.88
CA GLY A 28 3.55 -5.34 -17.74
C GLY A 28 2.41 -5.32 -18.77
N VAL A 29 2.22 -4.20 -19.49
CA VAL A 29 1.11 -4.04 -20.46
C VAL A 29 1.58 -3.61 -21.84
N GLY A 30 2.84 -3.18 -21.97
CA GLY A 30 3.40 -2.67 -23.22
C GLY A 30 2.88 -1.28 -23.59
N GLY A 31 3.35 -0.79 -24.75
CA GLY A 31 2.96 0.52 -25.27
C GLY A 31 3.72 1.70 -24.63
N THR A 32 3.20 2.91 -24.84
CA THR A 32 3.81 4.16 -24.38
C THR A 32 3.11 4.70 -23.14
N PRO A 33 3.84 4.93 -22.03
CA PRO A 33 3.29 5.56 -20.83
C PRO A 33 2.72 6.94 -21.12
N ARG A 34 1.71 7.35 -20.37
CA ARG A 34 1.14 8.70 -20.43
C ARG A 34 1.96 9.64 -19.55
N PHE A 35 2.45 10.73 -20.13
CA PHE A 35 3.15 11.79 -19.41
C PHE A 35 2.11 12.79 -18.93
N ILE A 36 1.91 12.86 -17.63
CA ILE A 36 0.83 13.64 -17.01
C ILE A 36 1.30 15.09 -16.83
N ALA A 37 0.50 16.02 -17.37
CA ALA A 37 0.74 17.46 -17.27
C ALA A 37 0.00 18.08 -16.07
N SER A 38 -1.16 17.57 -15.70
CA SER A 38 -1.95 18.04 -14.56
C SER A 38 -2.91 16.97 -14.06
N ALA A 39 -3.40 17.17 -12.83
CA ALA A 39 -4.42 16.32 -12.25
C ALA A 39 -5.35 17.15 -11.34
N SER A 40 -6.63 16.81 -11.30
CA SER A 40 -7.63 17.46 -10.44
C SER A 40 -8.79 16.50 -10.16
N GLY A 41 -9.23 16.44 -8.90
CA GLY A 41 -10.29 15.53 -8.49
C GLY A 41 -9.92 14.08 -8.79
N ALA A 42 -10.76 13.37 -9.52
CA ALA A 42 -10.54 11.98 -9.91
C ALA A 42 -9.95 11.84 -11.33
N ARG A 43 -9.32 12.88 -11.88
CA ARG A 43 -8.84 12.89 -13.26
C ARG A 43 -7.39 13.32 -13.38
N VAL A 44 -6.70 12.72 -14.35
CA VAL A 44 -5.36 13.14 -14.80
C VAL A 44 -5.43 13.58 -16.26
N THR A 45 -4.61 14.56 -16.65
CA THR A 45 -4.53 15.05 -18.04
C THR A 45 -3.10 14.89 -18.53
N ASP A 46 -2.90 14.25 -19.68
CA ASP A 46 -1.59 14.03 -20.27
C ASP A 46 -1.08 15.26 -21.05
N VAL A 47 0.17 15.18 -21.51
CA VAL A 47 0.83 16.25 -22.28
C VAL A 47 0.19 16.52 -23.65
N GLU A 48 -0.66 15.63 -24.14
CA GLU A 48 -1.45 15.79 -25.37
C GLU A 48 -2.82 16.43 -25.09
N GLY A 49 -3.13 16.71 -23.82
CA GLY A 49 -4.41 17.30 -23.40
C GLY A 49 -5.56 16.31 -23.24
N ARG A 50 -5.29 15.01 -23.30
CA ARG A 50 -6.32 13.98 -23.05
C ARG A 50 -6.51 13.79 -21.56
N SER A 51 -7.78 13.75 -21.14
CA SER A 51 -8.17 13.52 -19.74
C SER A 51 -8.61 12.07 -19.53
N TYR A 52 -8.24 11.51 -18.37
CA TYR A 52 -8.55 10.16 -17.97
C TYR A 52 -9.14 10.14 -16.57
N VAL A 53 -10.16 9.32 -16.33
CA VAL A 53 -10.55 8.92 -14.96
C VAL A 53 -9.40 8.11 -14.38
N ASP A 54 -8.92 8.49 -13.19
CA ASP A 54 -7.70 7.92 -12.62
C ASP A 54 -8.01 6.90 -11.53
N LEU A 55 -7.79 5.63 -11.84
CA LEU A 55 -7.87 4.52 -10.88
C LEU A 55 -6.48 4.07 -10.35
N VAL A 56 -5.44 4.88 -10.61
CA VAL A 56 -4.08 4.72 -10.06
C VAL A 56 -3.91 5.49 -8.76
N GLY A 57 -4.57 6.66 -8.62
CA GLY A 57 -4.59 7.48 -7.39
C GLY A 57 -3.21 7.81 -6.81
N SER A 58 -2.21 8.04 -7.68
CA SER A 58 -0.79 8.22 -7.29
C SER A 58 -0.23 7.04 -6.50
N TRP A 59 -0.76 5.82 -6.68
CA TRP A 59 -0.39 4.62 -5.92
C TRP A 59 -0.82 4.67 -4.45
N GLY A 60 -1.91 5.40 -4.16
CA GLY A 60 -2.55 5.44 -2.86
C GLY A 60 -2.69 6.79 -2.15
N PRO A 61 -1.79 7.77 -2.32
CA PRO A 61 -1.88 9.06 -1.61
C PRO A 61 -3.15 9.86 -1.88
N ALA A 62 -3.73 9.78 -3.07
CA ALA A 62 -4.86 10.61 -3.48
C ALA A 62 -6.20 10.15 -2.89
N LEU A 63 -6.32 10.07 -1.56
CA LEU A 63 -7.56 9.69 -0.87
C LEU A 63 -8.68 10.71 -1.13
N LEU A 64 -8.37 12.01 -1.04
CA LEU A 64 -9.32 13.11 -1.27
C LEU A 64 -9.53 13.40 -2.75
N GLY A 65 -8.68 12.87 -3.64
CA GLY A 65 -8.54 13.23 -5.04
C GLY A 65 -7.32 14.11 -5.27
N HIS A 66 -7.02 14.37 -6.55
CA HIS A 66 -5.88 15.20 -6.95
C HIS A 66 -6.13 16.68 -6.72
N ALA A 67 -5.06 17.39 -6.38
CA ALA A 67 -5.05 18.84 -6.21
C ALA A 67 -6.21 19.36 -5.35
N TYR A 68 -6.48 18.69 -4.24
CA TYR A 68 -7.55 19.09 -3.33
C TYR A 68 -7.29 20.52 -2.82
N PRO A 69 -8.25 21.46 -3.01
CA PRO A 69 -7.98 22.90 -2.89
C PRO A 69 -7.39 23.31 -1.55
N GLU A 70 -7.92 22.79 -0.42
CA GLU A 70 -7.47 23.17 0.91
C GLU A 70 -6.09 22.58 1.25
N VAL A 71 -5.73 21.42 0.71
CA VAL A 71 -4.39 20.85 0.87
C VAL A 71 -3.38 21.66 0.06
N VAL A 72 -3.72 22.01 -1.19
CA VAL A 72 -2.87 22.85 -2.06
C VAL A 72 -2.66 24.22 -1.43
N ALA A 73 -3.70 24.87 -0.93
CA ALA A 73 -3.61 26.18 -0.28
C ALA A 73 -2.69 26.13 0.97
N ALA A 74 -2.82 25.11 1.80
CA ALA A 74 -1.97 24.93 2.98
C ALA A 74 -0.49 24.73 2.61
N VAL A 75 -0.21 23.95 1.56
CA VAL A 75 1.17 23.78 1.04
C VAL A 75 1.73 25.07 0.46
N GLN A 76 0.93 25.86 -0.30
CA GLN A 76 1.35 27.15 -0.84
C GLN A 76 1.68 28.15 0.27
N GLU A 77 0.85 28.21 1.30
CA GLU A 77 1.12 29.05 2.47
C GLU A 77 2.40 28.61 3.19
N ALA A 78 2.58 27.32 3.45
CA ALA A 78 3.80 26.80 4.07
C ALA A 78 5.05 27.12 3.22
N ALA A 79 4.96 26.96 1.89
CA ALA A 79 6.05 27.24 0.97
C ALA A 79 6.51 28.72 1.01
N SER A 80 5.58 29.65 1.28
CA SER A 80 5.91 31.07 1.42
C SER A 80 6.81 31.37 2.64
N ARG A 81 6.84 30.48 3.64
CA ARG A 81 7.68 30.60 4.84
C ARG A 81 9.00 29.85 4.74
N GLY A 82 9.20 29.01 3.72
CA GLY A 82 10.41 28.24 3.45
C GLY A 82 10.13 26.76 3.19
N LEU A 83 11.06 26.12 2.51
CA LEU A 83 10.88 24.71 2.06
C LEU A 83 11.45 23.70 3.03
N SER A 84 12.51 24.06 3.78
CA SER A 84 13.21 23.21 4.73
C SER A 84 14.04 24.07 5.69
N PHE A 85 14.09 23.72 6.97
CA PHE A 85 14.72 24.55 7.98
C PHE A 85 15.94 23.91 8.66
N GLY A 86 16.12 22.58 8.56
CA GLY A 86 17.12 21.87 9.35
C GLY A 86 16.88 21.96 10.87
N ALA A 87 15.63 22.23 11.26
CA ALA A 87 15.16 22.40 12.63
C ALA A 87 13.74 21.83 12.76
N PRO A 88 13.29 21.42 13.96
CA PRO A 88 11.92 20.93 14.16
C PRO A 88 10.87 22.03 13.91
N THR A 89 9.67 21.61 13.53
CA THR A 89 8.52 22.48 13.28
C THR A 89 7.31 22.05 14.12
N GLU A 90 6.43 22.99 14.40
CA GLU A 90 5.17 22.71 15.10
C GLU A 90 4.28 21.71 14.33
N THR A 91 4.29 21.79 13.00
CA THR A 91 3.48 20.92 12.14
C THR A 91 3.87 19.45 12.24
N GLU A 92 5.13 19.13 12.53
CA GLU A 92 5.57 17.75 12.87
C GLU A 92 4.84 17.24 14.10
N THR A 93 4.76 18.04 15.15
CA THR A 93 4.08 17.68 16.40
C THR A 93 2.57 17.51 16.18
N LEU A 94 1.96 18.42 15.43
CA LEU A 94 0.53 18.36 15.12
C LEU A 94 0.18 17.12 14.29
N LEU A 95 0.96 16.81 13.25
CA LEU A 95 0.75 15.61 12.46
C LEU A 95 0.99 14.33 13.28
N ALA A 96 2.02 14.29 14.13
CA ALA A 96 2.25 13.14 15.01
C ALA A 96 1.06 12.92 15.97
N SER A 97 0.48 14.00 16.49
CA SER A 97 -0.72 13.94 17.32
C SER A 97 -1.93 13.41 16.53
N ALA A 98 -2.17 13.90 15.30
CA ALA A 98 -3.24 13.42 14.44
C ALA A 98 -3.09 11.93 14.08
N VAL A 99 -1.87 11.44 13.89
CA VAL A 99 -1.60 10.00 13.71
C VAL A 99 -1.98 9.22 14.96
N ARG A 100 -1.56 9.68 16.13
CA ARG A 100 -1.85 9.01 17.42
C ARG A 100 -3.33 9.02 17.78
N GLU A 101 -4.06 10.08 17.44
CA GLU A 101 -5.51 10.15 17.63
C GLU A 101 -6.26 9.11 16.79
N ARG A 102 -5.76 8.79 15.60
CA ARG A 102 -6.35 7.77 14.71
C ARG A 102 -5.88 6.35 15.05
N VAL A 103 -4.66 6.21 15.55
CA VAL A 103 -4.02 4.92 15.82
C VAL A 103 -3.44 4.95 17.23
N PRO A 104 -4.28 4.74 18.27
CA PRO A 104 -3.89 5.01 19.65
C PRO A 104 -2.79 4.10 20.21
N PHE A 105 -2.51 2.93 19.63
CA PHE A 105 -1.34 2.11 19.97
C PHE A 105 -0.01 2.70 19.48
N ALA A 106 -0.05 3.68 18.57
CA ALA A 106 1.14 4.40 18.10
C ALA A 106 1.54 5.49 19.10
N GLU A 107 2.10 5.10 20.25
CA GLU A 107 2.45 6.00 21.36
C GLU A 107 3.56 7.01 21.01
N ARG A 108 4.44 6.66 20.07
CA ARG A 108 5.49 7.53 19.50
C ARG A 108 5.48 7.43 17.98
N VAL A 109 5.82 8.55 17.33
CA VAL A 109 5.88 8.67 15.88
C VAL A 109 7.21 9.29 15.47
N ARG A 110 7.89 8.74 14.48
CA ARG A 110 9.07 9.31 13.82
C ARG A 110 8.81 9.42 12.33
N PHE A 111 8.82 10.65 11.81
CA PHE A 111 8.68 10.89 10.37
C PHE A 111 9.99 10.62 9.64
N VAL A 112 9.82 10.11 8.42
CA VAL A 112 10.86 9.86 7.41
C VAL A 112 10.31 10.26 6.04
N SER A 113 11.11 10.19 4.97
CA SER A 113 10.65 10.66 3.66
C SER A 113 9.96 9.59 2.81
N THR A 114 10.23 8.31 3.04
CA THR A 114 9.73 7.20 2.21
C THR A 114 9.30 6.00 3.04
N GLY A 115 8.37 5.17 2.49
CA GLY A 115 8.00 3.89 3.12
C GLY A 115 9.19 2.96 3.31
N THR A 116 10.17 2.96 2.39
CA THR A 116 11.42 2.20 2.53
C THR A 116 12.21 2.61 3.76
N GLU A 117 12.32 3.91 4.04
CA GLU A 117 13.00 4.41 5.25
C GLU A 117 12.21 4.02 6.51
N ALA A 118 10.88 4.04 6.47
CA ALA A 118 10.04 3.63 7.59
C ALA A 118 10.24 2.14 7.92
N THR A 119 10.13 1.26 6.96
CA THR A 119 10.30 -0.19 7.15
C THR A 119 11.73 -0.55 7.53
N MET A 120 12.73 0.06 6.88
CA MET A 120 14.14 -0.09 7.25
C MET A 120 14.40 0.31 8.71
N THR A 121 13.79 1.41 9.16
CA THR A 121 13.92 1.89 10.54
C THR A 121 13.21 0.95 11.52
N ALA A 122 12.00 0.49 11.20
CA ALA A 122 11.25 -0.47 12.01
C ALA A 122 12.03 -1.77 12.24
N ILE A 123 12.65 -2.32 11.18
CA ILE A 123 13.50 -3.52 11.29
C ILE A 123 14.74 -3.26 12.15
N ARG A 124 15.41 -2.11 11.98
CA ARG A 124 16.56 -1.76 12.81
C ARG A 124 16.18 -1.61 14.28
N LEU A 125 15.02 -1.00 14.55
CA LEU A 125 14.46 -0.92 15.91
C LEU A 125 14.19 -2.29 16.50
N ALA A 126 13.53 -3.18 15.73
CA ALA A 126 13.22 -4.51 16.20
C ALA A 126 14.48 -5.31 16.55
N ARG A 127 15.52 -5.25 15.71
CA ARG A 127 16.81 -5.86 15.99
C ARG A 127 17.47 -5.25 17.23
N GLY A 128 17.43 -3.91 17.36
CA GLY A 128 17.99 -3.21 18.52
C GLY A 128 17.26 -3.51 19.83
N ALA A 129 15.93 -3.68 19.76
CA ALA A 129 15.10 -3.98 20.94
C ALA A 129 15.25 -5.42 21.43
N THR A 130 15.38 -6.37 20.49
CA THR A 130 15.42 -7.80 20.84
C THR A 130 16.83 -8.36 20.95
N GLY A 131 17.84 -7.71 20.39
CA GLY A 131 19.20 -8.23 20.25
C GLY A 131 19.29 -9.44 19.29
N ARG A 132 18.31 -9.61 18.40
CA ARG A 132 18.20 -10.74 17.45
C ARG A 132 18.32 -10.23 16.02
N ASP A 133 18.66 -11.14 15.08
CA ASP A 133 18.97 -10.76 13.70
C ASP A 133 17.89 -11.15 12.68
N LEU A 134 17.16 -12.25 12.90
CA LEU A 134 16.26 -12.80 11.90
C LEU A 134 14.97 -11.97 11.77
N ILE A 135 14.56 -11.74 10.54
CA ILE A 135 13.28 -11.11 10.18
C ILE A 135 12.45 -12.13 9.38
N VAL A 136 11.18 -12.26 9.70
CA VAL A 136 10.22 -13.00 8.90
C VAL A 136 9.40 -12.03 8.09
N LYS A 137 9.20 -12.32 6.80
CA LYS A 137 8.25 -11.65 5.89
C LYS A 137 7.51 -12.68 5.06
N PHE A 138 6.53 -12.24 4.26
CA PHE A 138 5.74 -13.14 3.44
C PHE A 138 5.93 -12.90 1.94
N ALA A 139 5.86 -13.98 1.15
CA ALA A 139 5.89 -13.91 -0.30
C ALA A 139 4.73 -13.05 -0.83
N GLY A 140 5.01 -12.20 -1.82
CA GLY A 140 4.03 -11.26 -2.36
C GLY A 140 3.86 -9.96 -1.56
N ASN A 141 4.35 -9.88 -0.31
CA ASN A 141 4.39 -8.64 0.45
C ASN A 141 5.57 -7.75 -0.01
N TYR A 142 5.32 -6.44 -0.10
CA TYR A 142 6.32 -5.45 -0.47
C TYR A 142 6.54 -4.45 0.68
N HIS A 143 7.78 -4.34 1.12
CA HIS A 143 8.15 -3.49 2.25
C HIS A 143 9.27 -2.50 1.90
N GLY A 144 9.24 -1.95 0.69
CA GLY A 144 10.30 -1.08 0.19
C GLY A 144 11.50 -1.87 -0.35
N HIS A 145 12.56 -1.12 -0.70
CA HIS A 145 13.69 -1.66 -1.45
C HIS A 145 15.02 -1.64 -0.68
N SER A 146 14.97 -1.72 0.65
CA SER A 146 16.19 -2.01 1.42
C SER A 146 16.62 -3.46 1.20
N ASP A 147 17.94 -3.72 1.14
CA ASP A 147 18.50 -4.99 0.71
C ASP A 147 17.90 -6.21 1.41
N GLY A 148 17.76 -6.16 2.73
CA GLY A 148 17.17 -7.27 3.49
C GLY A 148 15.70 -7.55 3.17
N LEU A 149 14.97 -6.57 2.65
CA LEU A 149 13.54 -6.72 2.29
C LEU A 149 13.33 -7.09 0.81
N LEU A 150 14.37 -7.04 -0.01
CA LEU A 150 14.40 -7.59 -1.37
C LEU A 150 14.73 -9.09 -1.39
N ALA A 151 14.53 -9.80 -0.28
CA ALA A 151 14.66 -11.23 -0.19
C ALA A 151 13.45 -11.94 -0.84
N ALA A 152 13.74 -13.00 -1.60
CA ALA A 152 12.77 -13.96 -2.12
C ALA A 152 12.80 -15.25 -1.28
N ALA A 153 11.82 -16.16 -1.47
CA ALA A 153 11.75 -17.41 -0.74
C ALA A 153 13.02 -18.27 -0.91
N GLY A 154 13.52 -18.83 0.19
CA GLY A 154 14.61 -19.82 0.22
C GLY A 154 14.10 -21.24 -0.01
N SER A 155 14.99 -22.22 0.15
CA SER A 155 14.72 -23.65 -0.13
C SER A 155 13.97 -24.40 0.99
N GLY A 156 13.65 -23.75 2.09
CA GLY A 156 12.95 -24.36 3.23
C GLY A 156 12.33 -23.34 4.16
N VAL A 157 11.44 -23.81 5.05
CA VAL A 157 10.60 -22.97 5.92
C VAL A 157 11.39 -22.00 6.81
N ALA A 158 12.55 -22.42 7.32
CA ALA A 158 13.40 -21.60 8.18
C ALA A 158 14.74 -21.23 7.51
N THR A 159 14.85 -21.37 6.21
CA THR A 159 16.05 -21.03 5.44
C THR A 159 16.01 -19.53 5.10
N GLY A 160 17.14 -18.83 5.26
CA GLY A 160 17.26 -17.42 4.85
C GLY A 160 16.93 -17.21 3.38
N GLY A 161 16.41 -16.04 3.07
CA GLY A 161 15.97 -15.68 1.71
C GLY A 161 17.11 -15.59 0.72
N LEU A 162 16.77 -15.78 -0.55
CA LEU A 162 17.66 -15.54 -1.68
C LEU A 162 17.57 -14.08 -2.15
N PRO A 163 18.62 -13.50 -2.79
CA PRO A 163 18.53 -12.18 -3.36
C PRO A 163 17.44 -12.09 -4.43
N GLY A 164 16.48 -11.21 -4.24
CA GLY A 164 15.41 -10.91 -5.21
C GLY A 164 15.82 -9.86 -6.27
N SER A 165 17.00 -9.28 -6.13
CA SER A 165 17.56 -8.28 -7.04
C SER A 165 19.05 -8.48 -7.21
N ALA A 166 19.56 -8.22 -8.42
CA ALA A 166 20.99 -8.11 -8.64
C ALA A 166 21.59 -6.99 -7.77
N GLY A 167 22.77 -7.22 -7.23
CA GLY A 167 23.47 -6.27 -6.35
C GLY A 167 23.15 -6.41 -4.86
N VAL A 168 22.15 -7.21 -4.49
CA VAL A 168 21.86 -7.54 -3.09
C VAL A 168 22.73 -8.71 -2.65
N PRO A 169 23.60 -8.56 -1.62
CA PRO A 169 24.44 -9.64 -1.12
C PRO A 169 23.62 -10.74 -0.42
N GLU A 170 23.96 -12.00 -0.69
CA GLU A 170 23.34 -13.15 -0.06
C GLU A 170 23.43 -13.10 1.48
N ALA A 171 24.55 -12.61 2.01
CA ALA A 171 24.75 -12.47 3.46
C ALA A 171 23.71 -11.55 4.13
N ILE A 172 23.14 -10.59 3.39
CA ILE A 172 22.08 -9.71 3.91
C ILE A 172 20.72 -10.42 3.85
N THR A 173 20.40 -11.06 2.75
CA THR A 173 19.12 -11.77 2.59
C THR A 173 19.03 -13.03 3.42
N ALA A 174 20.16 -13.64 3.80
CA ALA A 174 20.21 -14.78 4.71
C ALA A 174 19.61 -14.52 6.10
N GLN A 175 19.48 -13.24 6.48
CA GLN A 175 18.83 -12.83 7.74
C GLN A 175 17.32 -12.58 7.59
N THR A 176 16.74 -12.84 6.42
CA THR A 176 15.31 -12.65 6.15
C THR A 176 14.70 -13.98 5.71
N ILE A 177 13.78 -14.49 6.50
CA ILE A 177 12.99 -15.67 6.17
C ILE A 177 11.74 -15.23 5.42
N VAL A 178 11.49 -15.85 4.27
CA VAL A 178 10.30 -15.54 3.45
C VAL A 178 9.39 -16.76 3.46
N LEU A 179 8.20 -16.60 4.04
CA LEU A 179 7.19 -17.67 4.15
C LEU A 179 6.05 -17.43 3.16
N PRO A 180 5.27 -18.46 2.80
CA PRO A 180 4.01 -18.26 2.09
C PRO A 180 3.05 -17.42 2.94
N TYR A 181 2.33 -16.48 2.29
CA TYR A 181 1.29 -15.72 2.94
C TYR A 181 0.06 -16.62 3.20
N ASN A 182 -0.64 -16.42 4.31
CA ASN A 182 -1.78 -17.24 4.74
C ASN A 182 -1.47 -18.71 5.11
N ASP A 183 -0.21 -19.11 5.16
CA ASP A 183 0.19 -20.45 5.57
C ASP A 183 0.55 -20.49 7.08
N VAL A 184 -0.47 -20.80 7.90
CA VAL A 184 -0.33 -20.88 9.36
C VAL A 184 0.63 -21.98 9.78
N GLU A 185 0.68 -23.11 9.06
CA GLU A 185 1.54 -24.23 9.41
C GLU A 185 3.01 -23.92 9.12
N ALA A 186 3.30 -23.27 7.97
CA ALA A 186 4.65 -22.79 7.67
C ALA A 186 5.13 -21.75 8.71
N LEU A 187 4.24 -20.86 9.13
CA LEU A 187 4.55 -19.86 10.15
C LEU A 187 4.86 -20.52 11.50
N ARG A 188 4.04 -21.46 11.96
CA ARG A 188 4.27 -22.22 13.20
C ARG A 188 5.56 -23.00 13.17
N ALA A 189 5.80 -23.75 12.09
CA ALA A 189 7.03 -24.53 11.92
C ALA A 189 8.29 -23.64 11.93
N CYS A 190 8.22 -22.43 11.37
CA CYS A 190 9.32 -21.48 11.44
C CYS A 190 9.60 -21.04 12.89
N PHE A 191 8.57 -20.70 13.65
CA PHE A 191 8.74 -20.32 15.05
C PHE A 191 9.21 -21.49 15.94
N GLU A 192 8.76 -22.72 15.68
CA GLU A 192 9.27 -23.92 16.38
C GLU A 192 10.75 -24.15 16.14
N GLN A 193 11.26 -23.85 14.94
CA GLN A 193 12.65 -24.10 14.58
C GLN A 193 13.60 -22.98 15.02
N VAL A 194 13.21 -21.71 14.85
CA VAL A 194 14.12 -20.55 15.03
C VAL A 194 13.49 -19.39 15.80
N GLY A 195 12.34 -19.56 16.44
CA GLY A 195 11.55 -18.50 17.07
C GLY A 195 12.34 -17.61 18.02
N ASP A 196 13.28 -18.20 18.80
CA ASP A 196 14.12 -17.46 19.74
C ASP A 196 15.19 -16.58 19.07
N SER A 197 15.40 -16.73 17.78
CA SER A 197 16.32 -15.91 16.98
C SER A 197 15.59 -14.86 16.12
N ILE A 198 14.25 -14.91 16.07
CA ILE A 198 13.44 -13.96 15.31
C ILE A 198 13.35 -12.64 16.09
N ALA A 199 13.82 -11.54 15.45
CA ALA A 199 13.67 -10.20 15.96
C ALA A 199 12.25 -9.68 15.70
N ALA A 200 11.72 -9.89 14.50
CA ALA A 200 10.37 -9.44 14.15
C ALA A 200 9.77 -10.24 12.98
N VAL A 201 8.44 -10.20 12.92
CA VAL A 201 7.66 -10.48 11.70
C VAL A 201 7.21 -9.13 11.13
N ILE A 202 7.52 -8.86 9.85
CA ILE A 202 6.98 -7.72 9.11
C ILE A 202 5.98 -8.23 8.07
N PHE A 203 4.81 -7.61 8.00
CA PHE A 203 3.73 -8.04 7.12
C PHE A 203 2.80 -6.89 6.75
N GLU A 204 2.19 -6.97 5.56
CA GLU A 204 1.02 -6.19 5.21
C GLU A 204 -0.21 -6.91 5.79
N GLY A 205 -1.05 -6.23 6.56
CA GLY A 205 -2.27 -6.81 7.14
C GLY A 205 -3.22 -7.34 6.07
N ALA A 206 -3.23 -6.67 4.92
CA ALA A 206 -3.89 -7.08 3.68
C ALA A 206 -2.98 -6.71 2.50
N PRO A 207 -2.17 -7.63 1.97
CA PRO A 207 -1.26 -7.38 0.88
C PRO A 207 -1.92 -6.83 -0.38
N ALA A 208 -1.22 -5.90 -1.03
CA ALA A 208 -1.73 -5.19 -2.19
C ALA A 208 -0.70 -5.07 -3.34
N ASN A 209 0.37 -5.87 -3.31
CA ASN A 209 1.43 -5.90 -4.34
C ASN A 209 1.45 -7.22 -5.14
N MET A 210 0.46 -8.05 -4.93
CA MET A 210 0.17 -9.27 -5.71
C MET A 210 -1.31 -9.30 -6.16
N GLY A 211 -1.87 -8.11 -6.38
CA GLY A 211 -3.30 -7.86 -6.33
C GLY A 211 -3.77 -7.76 -4.89
N THR A 212 -5.07 -7.55 -4.71
CA THR A 212 -5.68 -7.55 -3.37
C THR A 212 -5.83 -8.99 -2.89
N VAL A 213 -5.07 -9.37 -1.88
CA VAL A 213 -5.13 -10.72 -1.29
C VAL A 213 -5.51 -10.61 0.19
N PRO A 214 -6.76 -10.89 0.55
CA PRO A 214 -7.20 -10.77 1.94
C PRO A 214 -6.54 -11.84 2.83
N PRO A 215 -6.27 -11.53 4.10
CA PRO A 215 -5.84 -12.54 5.06
C PRO A 215 -6.97 -13.54 5.33
N HIS A 216 -6.61 -14.79 5.66
CA HIS A 216 -7.57 -15.71 6.24
C HIS A 216 -8.00 -15.22 7.64
N PRO A 217 -9.25 -15.43 8.05
CA PRO A 217 -9.72 -15.07 9.38
C PRO A 217 -8.78 -15.61 10.48
N GLY A 218 -8.28 -14.72 11.33
CA GLY A 218 -7.37 -15.07 12.42
C GLY A 218 -5.88 -15.14 12.06
N TRP A 219 -5.51 -14.92 10.78
CA TRP A 219 -4.11 -14.92 10.33
C TRP A 219 -3.25 -13.89 11.09
N ASN A 220 -3.66 -12.63 11.13
CA ASN A 220 -2.92 -11.56 11.80
C ASN A 220 -2.87 -11.76 13.32
N ARG A 221 -3.93 -12.32 13.92
CA ARG A 221 -3.93 -12.71 15.32
C ARG A 221 -2.94 -13.84 15.63
N GLU A 222 -2.79 -14.81 14.74
CA GLU A 222 -1.80 -15.88 14.92
C GLU A 222 -0.37 -15.36 14.84
N ILE A 223 -0.07 -14.41 13.95
CA ILE A 223 1.23 -13.70 13.95
C ILE A 223 1.47 -13.06 15.32
N ARG A 224 0.49 -12.32 15.88
CA ARG A 224 0.61 -11.69 17.20
C ARG A 224 0.89 -12.72 18.29
N ARG A 225 0.13 -13.82 18.29
CA ARG A 225 0.27 -14.90 19.28
C ARG A 225 1.68 -15.49 19.29
N LEU A 226 2.22 -15.80 18.12
CA LEU A 226 3.57 -16.37 17.97
C LEU A 226 4.65 -15.37 18.35
N CYS A 227 4.55 -14.12 17.89
CA CYS A 227 5.47 -13.06 18.30
C CYS A 227 5.52 -12.91 19.82
N THR A 228 4.34 -12.88 20.46
CA THR A 228 4.26 -12.77 21.93
C THR A 228 4.89 -13.95 22.63
N ALA A 229 4.62 -15.18 22.18
CA ALA A 229 5.13 -16.40 22.78
C ALA A 229 6.67 -16.51 22.74
N HIS A 230 7.30 -15.95 21.70
CA HIS A 230 8.75 -16.03 21.48
C HIS A 230 9.48 -14.70 21.74
N GLY A 231 8.78 -13.64 22.16
CA GLY A 231 9.39 -12.34 22.41
C GLY A 231 9.92 -11.65 21.14
N ALA A 232 9.39 -12.01 19.98
CA ALA A 232 9.61 -11.30 18.72
C ALA A 232 8.67 -10.08 18.61
N LEU A 233 9.04 -9.07 17.83
CA LEU A 233 8.16 -7.93 17.59
C LEU A 233 7.27 -8.17 16.35
N MET A 234 6.06 -7.64 16.41
CA MET A 234 5.10 -7.62 15.31
C MET A 234 5.14 -6.24 14.65
N ILE A 235 5.55 -6.17 13.38
CA ILE A 235 5.61 -4.94 12.58
C ILE A 235 4.52 -4.99 11.52
N LEU A 236 3.51 -4.14 11.68
CA LEU A 236 2.46 -3.98 10.68
C LEU A 236 2.88 -2.93 9.65
N ASP A 237 2.93 -3.30 8.38
CA ASP A 237 3.16 -2.36 7.29
C ASP A 237 1.83 -1.82 6.76
N GLU A 238 1.54 -0.59 7.15
CA GLU A 238 0.37 0.20 6.73
C GLU A 238 0.76 1.30 5.72
N VAL A 239 1.88 1.17 5.04
CA VAL A 239 2.29 2.15 4.03
C VAL A 239 1.23 2.32 2.96
N LEU A 240 0.50 1.25 2.62
CA LEU A 240 -0.58 1.30 1.63
C LEU A 240 -1.97 1.45 2.25
N THR A 241 -2.28 0.70 3.26
CA THR A 241 -3.61 0.61 3.89
C THR A 241 -3.86 1.69 4.93
N GLY A 242 -2.82 2.23 5.56
CA GLY A 242 -2.90 3.24 6.61
C GLY A 242 -3.65 4.50 6.17
N PHE A 243 -4.64 4.90 6.94
CA PHE A 243 -5.51 6.05 6.68
C PHE A 243 -6.26 6.01 5.35
N ARG A 244 -6.20 4.88 4.62
CA ARG A 244 -6.86 4.71 3.33
C ARG A 244 -8.09 3.81 3.39
N VAL A 245 -7.96 2.64 3.96
CA VAL A 245 -9.06 1.67 4.03
C VAL A 245 -10.00 1.93 5.19
N ASP A 246 -9.48 2.57 6.23
CA ASP A 246 -10.17 3.01 7.45
C ASP A 246 -9.37 4.18 8.07
N PRO A 247 -9.96 5.07 8.88
CA PRO A 247 -9.21 6.10 9.64
C PRO A 247 -8.05 5.54 10.46
N ALA A 248 -8.15 4.31 10.98
CA ALA A 248 -7.11 3.61 11.73
C ALA A 248 -6.40 2.52 10.89
N GLY A 249 -6.51 2.56 9.54
CA GLY A 249 -5.89 1.60 8.64
C GLY A 249 -6.52 0.21 8.67
N TRP A 250 -5.77 -0.79 8.25
CA TRP A 250 -6.22 -2.19 8.29
C TRP A 250 -6.42 -2.69 9.73
N TRP A 251 -5.59 -2.25 10.65
CA TRP A 251 -5.76 -2.57 12.07
C TRP A 251 -7.13 -2.16 12.60
N GLY A 252 -7.59 -0.95 12.30
CA GLY A 252 -8.93 -0.48 12.67
C GLY A 252 -10.04 -1.32 12.04
N LEU A 253 -9.87 -1.65 10.76
CA LEU A 253 -10.85 -2.41 9.99
C LEU A 253 -11.00 -3.85 10.47
N GLU A 254 -9.91 -4.53 10.83
CA GLU A 254 -9.90 -5.94 11.22
C GLU A 254 -9.86 -6.15 12.74
N ALA A 255 -8.85 -5.60 13.42
CA ALA A 255 -8.60 -5.90 14.82
C ALA A 255 -9.61 -5.25 15.77
N VAL A 256 -10.14 -4.09 15.39
CA VAL A 256 -11.11 -3.32 16.20
C VAL A 256 -12.54 -3.63 15.77
N ALA A 257 -12.84 -3.57 14.48
CA ALA A 257 -14.21 -3.80 13.97
C ALA A 257 -14.56 -5.29 13.85
N GLY A 258 -13.56 -6.18 13.71
CA GLY A 258 -13.72 -7.62 13.62
C GLY A 258 -14.20 -8.12 12.26
N TRP A 259 -14.55 -9.40 12.20
CA TRP A 259 -14.99 -10.11 10.99
C TRP A 259 -16.49 -10.44 11.05
N VAL A 260 -17.19 -10.23 9.92
CA VAL A 260 -18.58 -10.65 9.71
C VAL A 260 -18.66 -11.33 8.35
N ASP A 261 -19.23 -12.55 8.32
CA ASP A 261 -19.41 -13.35 7.08
C ASP A 261 -18.14 -13.53 6.24
N GLY A 262 -16.99 -13.68 6.90
CA GLY A 262 -15.71 -13.93 6.23
C GLY A 262 -15.03 -12.69 5.62
N ALA A 263 -15.53 -11.51 5.95
CA ALA A 263 -14.91 -10.22 5.59
C ALA A 263 -14.78 -9.33 6.85
N PRO A 264 -13.82 -8.37 6.86
CA PRO A 264 -13.81 -7.35 7.89
C PRO A 264 -15.17 -6.65 7.95
N SER A 265 -15.68 -6.41 9.17
CA SER A 265 -17.10 -6.07 9.38
C SER A 265 -17.56 -4.78 8.73
N GLY A 266 -16.62 -3.94 8.26
CA GLY A 266 -16.92 -2.67 7.60
C GLY A 266 -17.73 -1.68 8.46
N ARG A 267 -17.93 -2.00 9.72
CA ARG A 267 -18.52 -1.08 10.68
C ARG A 267 -17.43 -0.10 11.08
N TYR A 268 -17.21 0.88 10.20
CA TYR A 268 -16.49 2.08 10.60
C TYR A 268 -17.13 2.57 11.89
N SER A 269 -16.40 2.52 12.99
CA SER A 269 -16.83 3.21 14.19
C SER A 269 -17.07 4.66 13.80
N ALA A 270 -18.25 5.19 14.03
CA ALA A 270 -18.61 6.56 13.75
C ALA A 270 -17.80 7.49 14.68
N GLY A 271 -16.50 7.58 14.44
CA GLY A 271 -15.55 8.32 15.27
C GLY A 271 -14.17 7.71 15.24
N PHE A 272 -13.17 8.47 15.69
CA PHE A 272 -11.80 7.98 15.86
C PHE A 272 -11.80 6.85 16.91
N VAL A 273 -10.98 5.81 16.68
CA VAL A 273 -10.70 4.77 17.68
C VAL A 273 -10.03 5.43 18.89
N ASP A 274 -10.58 5.23 20.07
CA ASP A 274 -9.99 5.70 21.32
C ASP A 274 -9.09 4.63 21.97
N ALA A 275 -8.45 4.98 23.08
CA ALA A 275 -7.56 4.06 23.79
C ALA A 275 -8.25 2.76 24.26
N SER A 276 -9.59 2.77 24.50
CA SER A 276 -10.31 1.56 24.91
C SER A 276 -10.41 0.53 23.79
N CYS A 277 -10.33 0.97 22.53
CA CYS A 277 -10.28 0.07 21.38
C CYS A 277 -8.99 -0.77 21.34
N VAL A 278 -7.89 -0.27 21.89
CA VAL A 278 -6.63 -1.03 21.96
C VAL A 278 -6.77 -2.22 22.90
N GLU A 279 -7.43 -2.01 24.06
CA GLU A 279 -7.67 -3.08 25.04
C GLU A 279 -8.63 -4.16 24.52
N GLY A 280 -9.58 -3.77 23.67
CA GLY A 280 -10.58 -4.67 23.08
C GLY A 280 -10.17 -5.26 21.72
N ALA A 281 -9.05 -4.85 21.13
CA ALA A 281 -8.61 -5.31 19.83
C ALA A 281 -8.17 -6.78 19.86
N ASP A 282 -8.49 -7.51 18.80
CA ASP A 282 -8.14 -8.94 18.66
C ASP A 282 -6.60 -9.13 18.59
N TRP A 283 -5.88 -8.14 18.08
CA TRP A 283 -4.42 -8.08 18.06
C TRP A 283 -3.93 -6.62 17.95
N VAL A 284 -2.74 -6.35 18.50
CA VAL A 284 -2.07 -5.04 18.45
C VAL A 284 -0.62 -5.23 18.03
N PRO A 285 -0.11 -4.53 16.99
CA PRO A 285 1.29 -4.62 16.62
C PRO A 285 2.18 -3.84 17.59
N ASP A 286 3.46 -4.20 17.64
CA ASP A 286 4.45 -3.46 18.43
C ASP A 286 4.93 -2.20 17.70
N LEU A 287 5.09 -2.30 16.38
CA LEU A 287 5.46 -1.23 15.47
C LEU A 287 4.53 -1.20 14.26
N VAL A 288 4.34 -0.02 13.69
CA VAL A 288 3.59 0.20 12.46
C VAL A 288 4.35 1.18 11.56
N THR A 289 4.27 0.96 10.24
CA THR A 289 4.83 1.90 9.26
C THR A 289 3.72 2.52 8.42
N PHE A 290 3.80 3.82 8.20
CA PHE A 290 2.87 4.59 7.37
C PHE A 290 3.61 5.26 6.22
N GLY A 291 2.89 5.51 5.13
CA GLY A 291 3.35 6.26 3.98
C GLY A 291 2.17 6.78 3.17
N LYS A 292 2.41 7.12 1.92
CA LYS A 292 1.34 7.49 0.97
C LYS A 292 0.35 8.52 1.52
N VAL A 293 -0.82 8.10 2.05
CA VAL A 293 -1.87 9.02 2.54
C VAL A 293 -1.37 9.95 3.64
N VAL A 294 -0.51 9.47 4.56
CA VAL A 294 0.04 10.30 5.65
C VAL A 294 0.81 11.52 5.15
N GLY A 295 1.32 11.47 3.93
CA GLY A 295 2.03 12.59 3.28
C GLY A 295 1.13 13.51 2.45
N GLY A 296 -0.15 13.18 2.27
CA GLY A 296 -1.08 14.01 1.49
C GLY A 296 -0.65 14.29 0.05
N GLY A 297 0.11 13.38 -0.57
CA GLY A 297 0.71 13.53 -1.91
C GLY A 297 2.16 14.04 -1.89
N MET A 298 2.70 14.43 -0.74
CA MET A 298 4.10 14.82 -0.57
C MET A 298 4.94 13.65 -0.06
N PRO A 299 6.28 13.67 -0.28
CA PRO A 299 7.20 12.65 0.23
C PRO A 299 7.25 12.65 1.76
N LEU A 300 6.48 11.78 2.39
CA LEU A 300 6.44 11.58 3.83
C LEU A 300 6.02 10.15 4.14
N ALA A 301 6.64 9.59 5.16
CA ALA A 301 6.30 8.32 5.77
C ALA A 301 6.58 8.41 7.29
N ALA A 302 6.18 7.39 8.02
CA ALA A 302 6.42 7.34 9.45
C ALA A 302 6.66 5.91 9.92
N VAL A 303 7.48 5.75 10.95
CA VAL A 303 7.49 4.60 11.84
C VAL A 303 6.89 5.02 13.16
N ALA A 304 6.01 4.20 13.70
CA ALA A 304 5.33 4.49 14.96
C ALA A 304 5.11 3.18 15.76
N GLY A 305 4.74 3.29 17.02
CA GLY A 305 4.45 2.13 17.86
C GLY A 305 4.66 2.41 19.34
N ARG A 306 4.87 1.34 20.11
CA ARG A 306 5.07 1.35 21.54
C ARG A 306 6.22 2.27 21.94
N ALA A 307 6.03 3.04 23.03
CA ALA A 307 7.01 4.01 23.50
C ALA A 307 8.35 3.34 23.88
N ASP A 308 8.31 2.20 24.58
CA ASP A 308 9.50 1.49 25.03
C ASP A 308 10.40 1.00 23.88
N VAL A 309 9.82 0.69 22.73
CA VAL A 309 10.55 0.31 21.52
C VAL A 309 11.02 1.55 20.75
N MET A 310 10.13 2.52 20.54
CA MET A 310 10.42 3.73 19.77
C MET A 310 11.44 4.63 20.45
N ASP A 311 11.49 4.67 21.80
CA ASP A 311 12.44 5.46 22.57
C ASP A 311 13.89 4.89 22.50
N LEU A 312 14.08 3.71 21.86
CA LEU A 312 15.43 3.25 21.46
C LEU A 312 16.01 4.04 20.28
N LEU A 313 15.22 4.84 19.57
CA LEU A 313 15.75 5.73 18.53
C LEU A 313 16.59 6.86 19.13
N ALA A 314 17.71 7.18 18.48
CA ALA A 314 18.48 8.37 18.80
C ALA A 314 17.58 9.63 18.67
N PRO A 315 17.71 10.62 19.59
CA PRO A 315 18.77 10.82 20.58
C PRO A 315 18.52 10.12 21.94
N LEU A 316 17.36 9.47 22.16
CA LEU A 316 17.05 8.83 23.44
C LEU A 316 17.80 7.50 23.60
N GLY A 317 17.85 6.69 22.57
CA GLY A 317 18.47 5.37 22.57
C GLY A 317 19.59 5.22 21.53
N PRO A 318 20.15 4.01 21.40
CA PRO A 318 21.33 3.76 20.56
C PRO A 318 21.00 3.49 19.08
N VAL A 319 19.71 3.33 18.71
CA VAL A 319 19.33 3.01 17.35
C VAL A 319 19.33 4.27 16.49
N TYR A 320 20.22 4.32 15.48
CA TYR A 320 20.40 5.51 14.66
C TYR A 320 19.42 5.55 13.48
N GLN A 321 18.79 6.70 13.31
CA GLN A 321 18.04 7.12 12.12
C GLN A 321 18.18 8.62 11.96
N ALA A 322 18.39 9.12 10.74
CA ALA A 322 18.44 10.53 10.43
C ALA A 322 17.98 10.76 8.99
N GLY A 323 17.45 11.96 8.72
CA GLY A 323 17.06 12.39 7.37
C GLY A 323 16.96 13.91 7.30
N THR A 324 17.69 14.54 6.39
CA THR A 324 17.72 16.00 6.23
C THR A 324 16.33 16.58 5.98
N LEU A 325 15.48 15.88 5.24
CA LEU A 325 14.14 16.31 4.85
C LEU A 325 13.02 15.60 5.62
N SER A 326 13.37 14.76 6.61
CA SER A 326 12.39 14.12 7.48
C SER A 326 11.59 15.16 8.24
N GLY A 327 10.25 15.09 8.16
CA GLY A 327 9.38 16.07 8.81
C GLY A 327 9.40 17.46 8.17
N ASN A 328 9.76 17.60 6.89
CA ASN A 328 9.79 18.91 6.22
C ASN A 328 8.41 19.59 6.27
N PRO A 329 8.37 20.94 6.33
CA PRO A 329 7.14 21.68 6.60
C PRO A 329 6.07 21.51 5.50
N LEU A 330 6.46 21.28 4.25
CA LEU A 330 5.48 21.11 3.18
C LEU A 330 4.77 19.77 3.28
N ALA A 331 5.53 18.69 3.55
CA ALA A 331 4.99 17.36 3.63
C ALA A 331 4.16 17.16 4.92
N THR A 332 4.60 17.73 6.05
CA THR A 332 3.83 17.64 7.31
C THR A 332 2.53 18.44 7.24
N VAL A 333 2.52 19.63 6.63
CA VAL A 333 1.29 20.41 6.40
C VAL A 333 0.33 19.68 5.45
N ALA A 334 0.84 19.12 4.34
CA ALA A 334 0.02 18.36 3.40
C ALA A 334 -0.63 17.13 4.07
N GLY A 335 0.17 16.38 4.83
CA GLY A 335 -0.31 15.22 5.58
C GLY A 335 -1.33 15.59 6.64
N LEU A 336 -1.04 16.58 7.47
CA LEU A 336 -1.96 17.07 8.52
C LEU A 336 -3.29 17.50 7.92
N ARG A 337 -3.25 18.34 6.88
CA ARG A 337 -4.47 18.82 6.25
C ARG A 337 -5.28 17.71 5.58
N THR A 338 -4.58 16.72 4.98
CA THR A 338 -5.24 15.54 4.41
C THR A 338 -5.94 14.72 5.48
N LEU A 339 -5.30 14.45 6.62
CA LEU A 339 -5.92 13.71 7.70
C LEU A 339 -7.10 14.48 8.31
N GLU A 340 -6.98 15.80 8.54
CA GLU A 340 -8.08 16.64 9.04
C GLU A 340 -9.32 16.58 8.15
N LEU A 341 -9.15 16.57 6.82
CA LEU A 341 -10.22 16.56 5.83
C LEU A 341 -10.78 15.15 5.56
N ALA A 342 -10.02 14.10 5.87
CA ALA A 342 -10.45 12.71 5.70
C ALA A 342 -11.41 12.31 6.84
N ASP A 343 -12.61 12.84 6.80
CA ASP A 343 -13.72 12.53 7.71
C ASP A 343 -14.46 11.23 7.30
N GLN A 344 -15.43 10.81 8.09
CA GLN A 344 -16.25 9.63 7.82
C GLN A 344 -16.92 9.71 6.44
N GLY A 345 -17.41 10.89 6.07
CA GLY A 345 -18.08 11.09 4.77
C GLY A 345 -17.14 10.85 3.58
N VAL A 346 -15.83 11.10 3.72
CA VAL A 346 -14.82 10.75 2.69
C VAL A 346 -14.71 9.24 2.57
N TYR A 347 -14.55 8.51 3.68
CA TYR A 347 -14.44 7.04 3.66
C TYR A 347 -15.70 6.38 3.12
N ASP A 348 -16.88 6.87 3.48
CA ASP A 348 -18.16 6.37 2.99
C ASP A 348 -18.26 6.51 1.46
N ARG A 349 -17.91 7.69 0.93
CA ARG A 349 -17.88 7.91 -0.53
C ARG A 349 -16.87 7.02 -1.23
N VAL A 350 -15.64 6.92 -0.72
CA VAL A 350 -14.58 6.09 -1.32
C VAL A 350 -15.02 4.62 -1.37
N ASN A 351 -15.61 4.12 -0.29
CA ASN A 351 -16.08 2.73 -0.24
C ASN A 351 -17.28 2.49 -1.16
N ALA A 352 -18.26 3.40 -1.19
CA ALA A 352 -19.41 3.29 -2.09
C ALA A 352 -18.97 3.28 -3.56
N SER A 353 -18.12 4.24 -3.95
CA SER A 353 -17.61 4.32 -5.33
C SER A 353 -16.74 3.11 -5.68
N ALA A 354 -15.91 2.60 -4.76
CA ALA A 354 -15.12 1.39 -4.99
C ALA A 354 -16.00 0.15 -5.17
N GLN A 355 -17.09 0.05 -4.38
CA GLN A 355 -18.09 -1.01 -4.52
C GLN A 355 -18.73 -0.95 -5.91
N GLU A 356 -19.19 0.21 -6.34
CA GLU A 356 -19.89 0.40 -7.59
C GLU A 356 -18.98 0.16 -8.81
N ILE A 357 -17.79 0.78 -8.83
CA ILE A 357 -16.81 0.61 -9.91
C ILE A 357 -16.45 -0.88 -10.08
N SER A 358 -16.18 -1.56 -8.98
CA SER A 358 -15.79 -2.97 -9.05
C SER A 358 -16.96 -3.86 -9.52
N THR A 359 -18.20 -3.53 -9.17
CA THR A 359 -19.39 -4.22 -9.66
C THR A 359 -19.58 -4.00 -11.17
N ILE A 360 -19.49 -2.75 -11.65
CA ILE A 360 -19.55 -2.41 -13.09
C ILE A 360 -18.54 -3.26 -13.89
N VAL A 361 -17.30 -3.33 -13.41
CA VAL A 361 -16.23 -4.09 -14.07
C VAL A 361 -16.50 -5.58 -14.05
N SER A 362 -16.91 -6.13 -12.91
CA SER A 362 -17.22 -7.56 -12.77
C SER A 362 -18.41 -7.99 -13.65
N ASP A 363 -19.47 -7.18 -13.69
CA ASP A 363 -20.64 -7.47 -14.53
C ASP A 363 -20.28 -7.46 -16.01
N ALA A 364 -19.46 -6.50 -16.46
CA ALA A 364 -18.98 -6.45 -17.84
C ALA A 364 -18.12 -7.67 -18.21
N LEU A 365 -17.21 -8.09 -17.34
CA LEU A 365 -16.40 -9.30 -17.54
C LEU A 365 -17.25 -10.57 -17.57
N SER A 366 -18.23 -10.67 -16.67
CA SER A 366 -19.18 -11.78 -16.62
C SER A 366 -20.02 -11.85 -17.91
N ALA A 367 -20.53 -10.71 -18.39
CA ALA A 367 -21.28 -10.61 -19.64
C ALA A 367 -20.45 -10.98 -20.88
N ALA A 368 -19.13 -10.75 -20.84
CA ALA A 368 -18.18 -11.16 -21.88
C ALA A 368 -17.70 -12.62 -21.74
N GLY A 369 -18.16 -13.36 -20.72
CA GLY A 369 -17.75 -14.75 -20.46
C GLY A 369 -16.33 -14.92 -19.98
N VAL A 370 -15.75 -13.88 -19.36
CA VAL A 370 -14.40 -13.94 -18.79
C VAL A 370 -14.47 -14.44 -17.35
N ALA A 371 -13.90 -15.61 -17.08
CA ALA A 371 -13.78 -16.13 -15.72
C ALA A 371 -12.85 -15.20 -14.91
N HIS A 372 -13.35 -14.74 -13.78
CA HIS A 372 -12.60 -13.84 -12.90
C HIS A 372 -13.10 -13.86 -11.47
N ARG A 373 -12.31 -13.37 -10.57
CA ARG A 373 -12.69 -13.07 -9.18
C ARG A 373 -12.36 -11.62 -8.86
N LEU A 374 -13.34 -10.92 -8.33
CA LEU A 374 -13.11 -9.60 -7.75
C LEU A 374 -12.74 -9.78 -6.28
N GLN A 375 -11.57 -9.30 -5.88
CA GLN A 375 -11.13 -9.33 -4.48
C GLN A 375 -10.97 -7.93 -3.93
N ARG A 376 -11.30 -7.76 -2.65
CA ARG A 376 -11.34 -6.47 -1.97
C ARG A 376 -10.68 -6.51 -0.59
N THR A 377 -10.10 -5.37 -0.22
CA THR A 377 -9.62 -5.07 1.13
C THR A 377 -9.98 -3.62 1.45
N GLY A 378 -11.14 -3.43 2.10
CA GLY A 378 -11.76 -2.11 2.23
C GLY A 378 -12.11 -1.50 0.87
N SER A 379 -11.65 -0.29 0.61
CA SER A 379 -11.84 0.41 -0.66
C SER A 379 -10.88 0.01 -1.78
N LEU A 380 -9.89 -0.82 -1.49
CA LEU A 380 -8.96 -1.36 -2.48
C LEU A 380 -9.55 -2.61 -3.11
N PHE A 381 -9.36 -2.80 -4.41
CA PHE A 381 -9.79 -3.99 -5.12
C PHE A 381 -8.89 -4.32 -6.31
N SER A 382 -8.96 -5.54 -6.76
CA SER A 382 -8.33 -6.02 -8.00
C SER A 382 -9.16 -7.10 -8.65
N VAL A 383 -8.94 -7.29 -9.96
CA VAL A 383 -9.54 -8.37 -10.75
C VAL A 383 -8.51 -9.48 -10.89
N MET A 384 -8.85 -10.67 -10.43
CA MET A 384 -8.06 -11.88 -10.62
C MET A 384 -8.66 -12.69 -11.76
N PHE A 385 -7.91 -12.90 -12.84
CA PHE A 385 -8.39 -13.55 -14.05
C PHE A 385 -8.17 -15.07 -14.05
N GLY A 386 -9.12 -15.81 -14.61
CA GLY A 386 -9.06 -17.24 -14.86
C GLY A 386 -9.97 -18.09 -13.99
N GLU A 387 -10.25 -19.33 -14.45
CA GLU A 387 -11.18 -20.26 -13.79
C GLU A 387 -10.76 -20.64 -12.37
N ALA A 388 -9.46 -20.81 -12.13
CA ALA A 388 -8.94 -21.13 -10.79
C ALA A 388 -9.20 -19.98 -9.80
N ALA A 389 -8.93 -18.74 -10.21
CA ALA A 389 -9.22 -17.57 -9.40
C ALA A 389 -10.73 -17.38 -9.18
N ALA A 390 -11.54 -17.59 -10.22
CA ALA A 390 -13.00 -17.47 -10.15
C ALA A 390 -13.63 -18.44 -9.16
N SER A 391 -13.16 -19.70 -9.13
CA SER A 391 -13.73 -20.76 -8.30
C SER A 391 -13.29 -20.69 -6.85
N SER A 392 -12.00 -20.44 -6.58
CA SER A 392 -11.39 -20.60 -5.26
C SER A 392 -10.99 -19.27 -4.60
N GLY A 393 -10.89 -18.16 -5.35
CA GLY A 393 -10.22 -16.94 -4.93
C GLY A 393 -8.70 -17.09 -4.99
N VAL A 394 -8.00 -16.02 -4.58
CA VAL A 394 -6.53 -15.95 -4.53
C VAL A 394 -6.13 -15.55 -3.11
N TYR A 395 -5.34 -16.39 -2.45
CA TYR A 395 -4.99 -16.21 -1.04
C TYR A 395 -3.48 -16.27 -0.75
N ASP A 396 -2.67 -16.51 -1.78
CA ASP A 396 -1.21 -16.51 -1.70
C ASP A 396 -0.57 -16.00 -3.01
N TYR A 397 0.75 -15.85 -2.99
CA TYR A 397 1.51 -15.32 -4.12
C TYR A 397 1.57 -16.28 -5.32
N ASP A 398 1.60 -17.58 -5.10
CA ASP A 398 1.65 -18.57 -6.19
C ASP A 398 0.32 -18.61 -6.92
N GLN A 399 -0.80 -18.54 -6.21
CA GLN A 399 -2.13 -18.42 -6.80
C GLN A 399 -2.27 -17.10 -7.57
N ALA A 400 -1.75 -15.98 -7.04
CA ALA A 400 -1.75 -14.70 -7.74
C ALA A 400 -0.94 -14.76 -9.04
N ARG A 401 0.18 -15.47 -9.07
CA ARG A 401 1.00 -15.67 -10.27
C ARG A 401 0.39 -16.64 -11.29
N ALA A 402 -0.44 -17.55 -10.83
CA ALA A 402 -1.10 -18.54 -11.68
C ALA A 402 -2.32 -17.99 -12.44
N GLN A 403 -2.74 -16.75 -12.17
CA GLN A 403 -3.84 -16.12 -12.87
C GLN A 403 -3.56 -15.93 -14.38
N GLU A 404 -4.61 -15.78 -15.18
CA GLU A 404 -4.52 -15.53 -16.61
C GLU A 404 -4.10 -14.08 -16.93
N ALA A 405 -2.88 -13.71 -16.49
CA ALA A 405 -2.34 -12.35 -16.56
C ALA A 405 -2.28 -11.75 -17.97
N TRP A 406 -2.23 -12.62 -19.02
CA TRP A 406 -2.21 -12.24 -20.42
C TRP A 406 -3.50 -11.52 -20.88
N ARG A 407 -4.61 -11.66 -20.14
CA ARG A 407 -5.88 -10.92 -20.41
C ARG A 407 -5.77 -9.45 -20.03
N TYR A 408 -4.84 -9.10 -19.12
CA TYR A 408 -4.80 -7.76 -18.56
C TYR A 408 -4.34 -6.68 -19.54
N ALA A 409 -3.33 -6.94 -20.37
CA ALA A 409 -2.81 -5.93 -21.29
C ALA A 409 -3.86 -5.41 -22.28
N PRO A 410 -4.61 -6.24 -23.03
CA PRO A 410 -5.68 -5.75 -23.89
C PRO A 410 -6.85 -5.10 -23.12
N PHE A 411 -7.19 -5.59 -21.94
CA PHE A 411 -8.17 -4.99 -21.04
C PHE A 411 -7.75 -3.58 -20.62
N PHE A 412 -6.52 -3.41 -20.15
CA PHE A 412 -5.92 -2.14 -19.80
C PHE A 412 -5.92 -1.12 -20.93
N HIS A 413 -5.45 -1.52 -22.12
CA HIS A 413 -5.40 -0.62 -23.27
C HIS A 413 -6.77 -0.20 -23.78
N SER A 414 -7.77 -1.05 -23.69
CA SER A 414 -9.14 -0.72 -24.03
C SER A 414 -9.71 0.36 -23.09
N PHE A 415 -9.52 0.21 -21.78
CA PHE A 415 -9.88 1.25 -20.81
C PHE A 415 -9.11 2.56 -21.04
N LEU A 416 -7.80 2.49 -21.23
CA LEU A 416 -6.97 3.67 -21.45
C LEU A 416 -7.41 4.43 -22.71
N SER A 417 -7.74 3.73 -23.80
CA SER A 417 -8.24 4.33 -25.03
C SER A 417 -9.61 4.99 -24.87
N SER A 418 -10.40 4.49 -23.93
CA SER A 418 -11.72 5.00 -23.57
C SER A 418 -11.67 6.12 -22.51
N GLY A 419 -10.48 6.58 -22.12
CA GLY A 419 -10.33 7.67 -21.14
C GLY A 419 -10.39 7.23 -19.67
N VAL A 420 -10.04 5.99 -19.34
CA VAL A 420 -9.92 5.46 -18.00
C VAL A 420 -8.51 4.91 -17.79
N ALA A 421 -7.76 5.44 -16.84
CA ALA A 421 -6.40 5.01 -16.52
C ALA A 421 -6.41 3.98 -15.37
N LEU A 422 -6.02 2.76 -15.68
CA LEU A 422 -5.81 1.69 -14.71
C LEU A 422 -4.33 1.60 -14.30
N PRO A 423 -3.99 0.95 -13.17
CA PRO A 423 -2.62 0.55 -12.89
C PRO A 423 -2.07 -0.34 -14.02
N PRO A 424 -0.84 -0.09 -14.52
CA PRO A 424 -0.29 -0.83 -15.67
C PRO A 424 0.30 -2.19 -15.29
N SER A 425 -0.34 -2.92 -14.39
CA SER A 425 0.02 -4.27 -13.98
C SER A 425 -1.19 -4.98 -13.36
N VAL A 426 -1.38 -6.25 -13.69
CA VAL A 426 -2.42 -7.10 -13.10
C VAL A 426 -2.22 -7.35 -11.61
N TYR A 427 -1.00 -7.16 -11.11
CA TYR A 427 -0.64 -7.35 -9.71
C TYR A 427 -0.87 -6.10 -8.85
N GLU A 428 -1.30 -5.01 -9.44
CA GLU A 428 -1.60 -3.77 -8.71
C GLU A 428 -3.07 -3.69 -8.29
N VAL A 429 -3.31 -3.02 -7.19
CA VAL A 429 -4.68 -2.71 -6.74
C VAL A 429 -5.18 -1.43 -7.40
N TRP A 430 -6.49 -1.31 -7.54
CA TRP A 430 -7.13 -0.11 -8.05
C TRP A 430 -7.47 0.83 -6.91
N PHE A 431 -7.25 2.12 -7.13
CA PHE A 431 -7.42 3.16 -6.14
C PHE A 431 -8.57 4.08 -6.51
N VAL A 432 -9.52 4.22 -5.58
CA VAL A 432 -10.64 5.15 -5.68
C VAL A 432 -10.45 6.27 -4.68
N SER A 433 -10.85 7.47 -5.02
CA SER A 433 -10.77 8.65 -4.15
C SER A 433 -12.17 9.18 -3.81
N GLY A 434 -12.25 10.06 -2.82
CA GLY A 434 -13.48 10.78 -2.47
C GLY A 434 -14.02 11.73 -3.57
N ALA A 435 -13.25 11.89 -4.66
CA ALA A 435 -13.63 12.71 -5.81
C ALA A 435 -14.24 11.90 -6.98
N HIS A 436 -14.29 10.56 -6.90
CA HIS A 436 -15.00 9.74 -7.89
C HIS A 436 -16.51 9.90 -7.69
N GLY A 437 -17.15 10.62 -8.59
CA GLY A 437 -18.58 10.87 -8.60
C GLY A 437 -19.29 10.18 -9.78
N GLU A 438 -20.55 10.54 -9.98
CA GLU A 438 -21.44 9.97 -11.01
C GLU A 438 -20.82 10.04 -12.42
N ALA A 439 -20.20 11.18 -12.77
CA ALA A 439 -19.57 11.34 -14.09
C ALA A 439 -18.38 10.39 -14.33
N GLU A 440 -17.63 10.04 -13.29
CA GLU A 440 -16.54 9.07 -13.36
C GLU A 440 -17.09 7.64 -13.43
N LEU A 441 -18.14 7.32 -12.67
CA LEU A 441 -18.83 6.04 -12.72
C LEU A 441 -19.44 5.78 -14.09
N ASP A 442 -20.12 6.77 -14.68
CA ASP A 442 -20.67 6.70 -16.03
C ASP A 442 -19.59 6.46 -17.09
N ALA A 443 -18.45 7.16 -16.98
CA ALA A 443 -17.33 6.98 -17.91
C ALA A 443 -16.74 5.55 -17.82
N ILE A 444 -16.60 5.01 -16.62
CA ILE A 444 -16.12 3.65 -16.38
C ILE A 444 -17.15 2.64 -16.92
N ALA A 445 -18.44 2.85 -16.65
CA ALA A 445 -19.52 1.97 -17.13
C ALA A 445 -19.59 1.93 -18.67
N ALA A 446 -19.37 3.07 -19.32
CA ALA A 446 -19.32 3.16 -20.77
C ALA A 446 -18.10 2.43 -21.37
N ALA A 447 -16.95 2.44 -20.68
CA ALA A 447 -15.71 1.81 -21.14
C ALA A 447 -15.65 0.30 -20.88
N ALA A 448 -16.25 -0.17 -19.78
CA ALA A 448 -16.10 -1.53 -19.28
C ALA A 448 -16.51 -2.64 -20.28
N PRO A 449 -17.60 -2.54 -21.06
CA PRO A 449 -17.98 -3.59 -22.01
C PRO A 449 -16.92 -3.84 -23.09
N ALA A 450 -16.34 -2.80 -23.68
CA ALA A 450 -15.30 -2.94 -24.71
C ALA A 450 -14.00 -3.53 -24.10
N ALA A 451 -13.65 -3.14 -22.89
CA ALA A 451 -12.48 -3.69 -22.19
C ALA A 451 -12.70 -5.17 -21.85
N ALA A 452 -13.88 -5.57 -21.40
CA ALA A 452 -14.21 -6.94 -21.12
C ALA A 452 -14.16 -7.82 -22.38
N GLN A 453 -14.62 -7.31 -23.52
CA GLN A 453 -14.50 -8.01 -24.81
C GLN A 453 -13.03 -8.15 -25.23
N ALA A 454 -12.20 -7.14 -25.02
CA ALA A 454 -10.77 -7.22 -25.29
C ALA A 454 -10.07 -8.28 -24.41
N ALA A 455 -10.45 -8.40 -23.14
CA ALA A 455 -9.97 -9.47 -22.27
C ALA A 455 -10.46 -10.86 -22.71
N ALA A 456 -11.71 -10.97 -23.19
CA ALA A 456 -12.27 -12.22 -23.68
C ALA A 456 -11.59 -12.72 -24.96
N ALA A 457 -11.26 -11.80 -25.86
CA ALA A 457 -10.58 -12.10 -27.14
C ALA A 457 -9.09 -12.38 -27.00
N ALA A 458 -8.48 -12.05 -25.86
CA ALA A 458 -7.06 -12.25 -25.63
C ALA A 458 -6.68 -13.74 -25.64
N GLN A 459 -5.43 -14.03 -26.01
CA GLN A 459 -4.88 -15.39 -26.04
C GLN A 459 -3.57 -15.44 -25.24
N PRO A 460 -3.26 -16.56 -24.60
CA PRO A 460 -1.93 -16.74 -24.01
C PRO A 460 -0.86 -16.67 -25.11
N GLU A 461 0.27 -15.99 -24.79
CA GLU A 461 1.44 -15.94 -25.68
C GLU A 461 2.19 -17.28 -25.72
#